data_1da5d2b0676e13c35f94b3b28937eb2f
#
_entry.id   1da5d2b0676e13c35f94b3b28937eb2f
#
_cell.length_a   1.000
_cell.length_b   1.000
_cell.length_c   1.000
_cell.angle_alpha   90.00
_cell.angle_beta   90.00
_cell.angle_gamma   90.00
#
_symmetry.space_group_name_H-M   'P 1'
#
loop_
_entity.id
_entity.type
_entity.pdbx_description
1 polymer ?
#
loop_
_entity_poly.entity_id
_entity_poly.type
_entity_poly.pdbx_seq_one_letter_code
_entity_poly.pdbx_strand_id
1 'polypeptide(L)'
;NDFAKLFNIQSFASLQDFLSSEDIDAVYVATPHSDHFICALEAIKHHKHVLCEKPLTMNAHESMILLDLAQSLKVFLMEAYMYRAHPQTLNILNQLSIFNETNEKILIEGSFGFQAEVSSDHRLRNPLLGGGAILDVGCYPLSMCKLIAGHLQDLPFAEPKSITATGRLDKTGVDLQSDAHLVFSDQIEAKISCAIDEQLLNRLVISSGDISMTVSDPWHCGQFQEGKSSIAINHASGLVEEISYVDQIGLFTREIEHASNCILNQKIESDVISHADTQSNMFWLDQWRQQMQIVCPKNLIKNSPVLESKAFLNQTNKLENVNLPGLDKLASRLAFGCDNQTSEVHAFTMFDNFYGSGGRIFDTAYIYNNGMGDKYLGQWINSRQLEKEIIVIGKAAHTPQCEPQFIRPQILESLERLQIKKLDIFCLHRDNSEVPVAEFIDALTEIKEEGLIDLIGASNWEL
;
A
#
# COMPACT_ATOMS: atom_id res chain seq x y z
N ASN A 1 -8.00 -12.42 -32.82
CA ASN A 1 -7.25 -11.37 -32.16
C ASN A 1 -6.34 -10.69 -33.17
N ASP A 2 -6.62 -9.42 -33.49
CA ASP A 2 -5.90 -8.69 -34.55
C ASP A 2 -4.47 -8.36 -34.13
N PHE A 3 -4.23 -8.11 -32.84
CA PHE A 3 -2.90 -7.90 -32.29
C PHE A 3 -2.00 -9.12 -32.50
N ALA A 4 -2.49 -10.31 -32.20
CA ALA A 4 -1.71 -11.55 -32.39
C ALA A 4 -1.40 -11.79 -33.87
N LYS A 5 -2.33 -11.48 -34.77
CA LYS A 5 -2.08 -11.56 -36.23
C LYS A 5 -1.03 -10.54 -36.69
N LEU A 6 -1.12 -9.28 -36.19
CA LEU A 6 -0.19 -8.21 -36.55
C LEU A 6 1.25 -8.56 -36.20
N PHE A 7 1.47 -9.15 -35.03
CA PHE A 7 2.80 -9.49 -34.51
C PHE A 7 3.20 -10.95 -34.73
N ASN A 8 2.34 -11.75 -35.40
CA ASN A 8 2.55 -13.18 -35.63
C ASN A 8 2.89 -13.96 -34.36
N ILE A 9 2.10 -13.72 -33.30
CA ILE A 9 2.24 -14.39 -31.99
C ILE A 9 1.00 -15.21 -31.67
N GLN A 10 1.15 -16.18 -30.76
CA GLN A 10 0.04 -16.98 -30.25
C GLN A 10 -0.93 -16.11 -29.44
N SER A 11 -2.23 -16.39 -29.56
CA SER A 11 -3.26 -15.85 -28.69
C SER A 11 -3.97 -16.96 -27.93
N PHE A 12 -4.39 -16.65 -26.71
CA PHE A 12 -5.12 -17.56 -25.85
C PHE A 12 -6.57 -17.10 -25.69
N ALA A 13 -7.48 -18.03 -25.46
CA ALA A 13 -8.90 -17.75 -25.34
C ALA A 13 -9.27 -17.16 -23.95
N SER A 14 -8.50 -17.50 -22.93
CA SER A 14 -8.69 -17.04 -21.56
C SER A 14 -7.35 -16.78 -20.86
N LEU A 15 -7.39 -16.00 -19.77
CA LEU A 15 -6.24 -15.80 -18.88
C LEU A 15 -5.76 -17.15 -18.31
N GLN A 16 -6.69 -18.04 -17.94
CA GLN A 16 -6.37 -19.35 -17.40
C GLN A 16 -5.58 -20.21 -18.40
N ASP A 17 -6.01 -20.26 -19.68
CA ASP A 17 -5.29 -21.00 -20.72
C ASP A 17 -3.89 -20.44 -20.93
N PHE A 18 -3.75 -19.09 -20.91
CA PHE A 18 -2.48 -18.40 -21.02
C PHE A 18 -1.54 -18.77 -19.88
N LEU A 19 -2.00 -18.65 -18.63
CA LEU A 19 -1.18 -18.91 -17.44
C LEU A 19 -0.84 -20.40 -17.23
N SER A 20 -1.64 -21.32 -17.78
CA SER A 20 -1.39 -22.76 -17.73
C SER A 20 -0.36 -23.23 -18.74
N SER A 21 0.07 -22.38 -19.68
CA SER A 21 1.09 -22.74 -20.69
C SER A 21 2.47 -22.91 -20.04
N GLU A 22 3.15 -24.02 -20.35
CA GLU A 22 4.51 -24.29 -19.91
C GLU A 22 5.57 -23.47 -20.66
N ASP A 23 5.21 -22.89 -21.81
CA ASP A 23 6.09 -22.06 -22.64
C ASP A 23 6.19 -20.61 -22.15
N ILE A 24 5.49 -20.26 -21.07
CA ILE A 24 5.47 -18.91 -20.52
C ILE A 24 6.11 -18.91 -19.14
N ASP A 25 7.22 -18.20 -18.98
CA ASP A 25 7.92 -18.02 -17.69
C ASP A 25 7.55 -16.70 -17.00
N ALA A 26 7.26 -15.66 -17.80
CA ALA A 26 6.99 -14.32 -17.31
C ALA A 26 5.81 -13.67 -18.03
N VAL A 27 5.11 -12.79 -17.33
CA VAL A 27 3.92 -12.07 -17.83
C VAL A 27 4.14 -10.56 -17.68
N TYR A 28 3.90 -9.83 -18.78
CA TYR A 28 3.77 -8.38 -18.73
C TYR A 28 2.29 -8.01 -18.65
N VAL A 29 1.89 -7.39 -17.55
CA VAL A 29 0.51 -6.96 -17.30
C VAL A 29 0.37 -5.50 -17.73
N ALA A 30 -0.36 -5.27 -18.83
CA ALA A 30 -0.62 -3.96 -19.43
C ALA A 30 -2.13 -3.72 -19.65
N THR A 31 -2.93 -4.13 -18.70
CA THR A 31 -4.38 -3.95 -18.66
C THR A 31 -4.75 -2.56 -18.11
N PRO A 32 -6.03 -2.15 -18.04
CA PRO A 32 -6.45 -1.02 -17.22
C PRO A 32 -6.08 -1.24 -15.73
N HIS A 33 -5.87 -0.16 -14.98
CA HIS A 33 -5.45 -0.21 -13.57
C HIS A 33 -6.32 -1.13 -12.71
N SER A 34 -7.63 -1.17 -12.98
CA SER A 34 -8.58 -2.04 -12.26
C SER A 34 -8.28 -3.53 -12.33
N ASP A 35 -7.60 -3.96 -13.38
CA ASP A 35 -7.35 -5.37 -13.69
C ASP A 35 -5.92 -5.80 -13.36
N HIS A 36 -5.01 -4.84 -13.02
CA HIS A 36 -3.64 -5.14 -12.63
C HIS A 36 -3.58 -6.16 -11.50
N PHE A 37 -4.33 -5.90 -10.43
CA PHE A 37 -4.33 -6.77 -9.25
C PHE A 37 -4.70 -8.21 -9.59
N ILE A 38 -5.84 -8.41 -10.25
CA ILE A 38 -6.31 -9.79 -10.51
C ILE A 38 -5.43 -10.52 -11.53
N CYS A 39 -4.93 -9.82 -12.56
CA CYS A 39 -4.03 -10.42 -13.55
C CYS A 39 -2.69 -10.81 -12.93
N ALA A 40 -2.08 -9.92 -12.13
CA ALA A 40 -0.83 -10.20 -11.43
C ALA A 40 -1.00 -11.29 -10.38
N LEU A 41 -2.09 -11.26 -9.59
CA LEU A 41 -2.41 -12.27 -8.59
C LEU A 41 -2.48 -13.68 -9.21
N GLU A 42 -3.23 -13.83 -10.29
CA GLU A 42 -3.36 -15.12 -10.97
C GLU A 42 -2.03 -15.57 -11.60
N ALA A 43 -1.25 -14.64 -12.19
CA ALA A 43 0.06 -14.97 -12.72
C ALA A 43 1.01 -15.48 -11.61
N ILE A 44 1.08 -14.82 -10.47
CA ILE A 44 1.91 -15.23 -9.33
C ILE A 44 1.47 -16.58 -8.78
N LYS A 45 0.16 -16.85 -8.65
CA LYS A 45 -0.39 -18.15 -8.24
C LYS A 45 -0.01 -19.29 -9.18
N HIS A 46 0.17 -19.00 -10.48
CA HIS A 46 0.67 -19.95 -11.49
C HIS A 46 2.20 -19.95 -11.58
N HIS A 47 2.91 -19.38 -10.60
CA HIS A 47 4.37 -19.28 -10.54
C HIS A 47 4.99 -18.59 -11.77
N LYS A 48 4.25 -17.67 -12.42
CA LYS A 48 4.77 -16.84 -13.50
C LYS A 48 5.36 -15.55 -12.92
N HIS A 49 6.56 -15.20 -13.36
CA HIS A 49 7.17 -13.90 -13.04
C HIS A 49 6.34 -12.76 -13.64
N VAL A 50 6.32 -11.61 -12.97
CA VAL A 50 5.43 -10.50 -13.36
C VAL A 50 6.18 -9.19 -13.47
N LEU A 51 6.04 -8.53 -14.62
CA LEU A 51 6.26 -7.12 -14.84
C LEU A 51 4.87 -6.48 -15.00
N CYS A 52 4.46 -5.60 -14.10
CA CYS A 52 3.12 -5.01 -14.13
C CYS A 52 3.19 -3.50 -14.31
N GLU A 53 2.39 -2.97 -15.24
CA GLU A 53 2.28 -1.52 -15.45
C GLU A 53 1.95 -0.77 -14.16
N LYS A 54 2.44 0.47 -14.14
CA LYS A 54 2.20 1.41 -13.04
C LYS A 54 0.77 2.03 -13.13
N PRO A 55 0.19 2.41 -12.01
CA PRO A 55 0.56 1.98 -10.66
C PRO A 55 0.30 0.48 -10.51
N LEU A 56 1.09 -0.20 -9.69
CA LEU A 56 1.00 -1.66 -9.54
C LEU A 56 -0.45 -2.12 -9.32
N THR A 57 -1.21 -1.36 -8.54
CA THR A 57 -2.61 -1.65 -8.18
C THR A 57 -3.41 -0.35 -8.02
N MET A 58 -4.68 -0.46 -7.64
CA MET A 58 -5.51 0.72 -7.38
C MET A 58 -5.36 1.29 -5.96
N ASN A 59 -4.74 0.56 -5.04
CA ASN A 59 -4.49 1.00 -3.66
C ASN A 59 -3.37 0.20 -3.01
N ALA A 60 -2.84 0.70 -1.90
CA ALA A 60 -1.75 0.09 -1.14
C ALA A 60 -2.09 -1.29 -0.57
N HIS A 61 -3.36 -1.60 -0.37
CA HIS A 61 -3.83 -2.88 0.12
C HIS A 61 -3.66 -3.99 -0.93
N GLU A 62 -4.12 -3.75 -2.15
CA GLU A 62 -3.94 -4.69 -3.25
C GLU A 62 -2.45 -4.94 -3.52
N SER A 63 -1.60 -3.89 -3.47
CA SER A 63 -0.16 -4.06 -3.68
C SER A 63 0.49 -4.90 -2.58
N MET A 64 0.14 -4.67 -1.32
CA MET A 64 0.66 -5.46 -0.19
C MET A 64 0.37 -6.96 -0.38
N ILE A 65 -0.83 -7.32 -0.85
CA ILE A 65 -1.20 -8.71 -1.13
C ILE A 65 -0.30 -9.31 -2.21
N LEU A 66 -0.08 -8.59 -3.32
CA LEU A 66 0.73 -9.08 -4.42
C LEU A 66 2.19 -9.26 -4.02
N LEU A 67 2.76 -8.28 -3.32
CA LEU A 67 4.15 -8.29 -2.88
C LEU A 67 4.41 -9.42 -1.88
N ASP A 68 3.53 -9.59 -0.90
CA ASP A 68 3.63 -10.67 0.10
C ASP A 68 3.52 -12.06 -0.57
N LEU A 69 2.58 -12.22 -1.50
CA LEU A 69 2.41 -13.47 -2.23
C LEU A 69 3.62 -13.77 -3.13
N ALA A 70 4.12 -12.78 -3.87
CA ALA A 70 5.30 -12.92 -4.72
C ALA A 70 6.53 -13.35 -3.91
N GLN A 71 6.74 -12.73 -2.74
CA GLN A 71 7.81 -13.11 -1.81
C GLN A 71 7.64 -14.54 -1.29
N SER A 72 6.42 -14.91 -0.89
CA SER A 72 6.11 -16.23 -0.32
C SER A 72 6.30 -17.36 -1.34
N LEU A 73 5.93 -17.12 -2.60
CA LEU A 73 6.07 -18.09 -3.70
C LEU A 73 7.41 -17.99 -4.43
N LYS A 74 8.29 -17.05 -4.05
CA LYS A 74 9.57 -16.76 -4.70
C LYS A 74 9.43 -16.45 -6.20
N VAL A 75 8.41 -15.70 -6.55
CA VAL A 75 8.12 -15.21 -7.88
C VAL A 75 8.62 -13.77 -8.01
N PHE A 76 9.30 -13.46 -9.10
CA PHE A 76 9.70 -12.07 -9.38
C PHE A 76 8.46 -11.23 -9.67
N LEU A 77 8.37 -10.06 -9.00
CA LEU A 77 7.37 -9.04 -9.26
C LEU A 77 8.05 -7.68 -9.31
N MET A 78 7.77 -6.92 -10.36
CA MET A 78 8.25 -5.53 -10.52
C MET A 78 7.12 -4.63 -11.01
N GLU A 79 6.99 -3.47 -10.39
CA GLU A 79 6.17 -2.36 -10.89
C GLU A 79 6.90 -1.63 -12.01
N ALA A 80 6.24 -1.43 -13.15
CA ALA A 80 6.83 -0.95 -14.39
C ALA A 80 6.90 0.58 -14.45
N TYR A 81 7.88 1.17 -13.76
CA TYR A 81 8.28 2.56 -13.95
C TYR A 81 9.44 2.63 -14.94
N MET A 82 9.14 2.72 -16.23
CA MET A 82 10.12 2.62 -17.31
C MET A 82 11.34 3.54 -17.15
N TYR A 83 11.17 4.76 -16.62
CA TYR A 83 12.26 5.72 -16.41
C TYR A 83 13.23 5.27 -15.31
N ARG A 84 12.81 4.43 -14.36
CA ARG A 84 13.65 3.95 -13.25
C ARG A 84 14.80 3.06 -13.75
N ALA A 85 14.57 2.30 -14.81
CA ALA A 85 15.60 1.46 -15.47
C ALA A 85 16.44 2.22 -16.50
N HIS A 86 16.13 3.50 -16.77
CA HIS A 86 16.82 4.28 -17.78
C HIS A 86 18.10 4.94 -17.23
N PRO A 87 19.23 5.00 -18.03
CA PRO A 87 20.48 5.61 -17.61
C PRO A 87 20.36 7.08 -17.17
N GLN A 88 19.37 7.83 -17.70
CA GLN A 88 19.11 9.20 -17.28
C GLN A 88 18.84 9.30 -15.78
N THR A 89 18.03 8.39 -15.23
CA THR A 89 17.72 8.37 -13.79
C THR A 89 18.97 8.13 -12.96
N LEU A 90 19.82 7.17 -13.35
CA LEU A 90 21.11 6.94 -12.67
C LEU A 90 22.00 8.17 -12.72
N ASN A 91 22.03 8.88 -13.87
CA ASN A 91 22.83 10.10 -14.01
C ASN A 91 22.28 11.25 -13.14
N ILE A 92 20.96 11.39 -13.00
CA ILE A 92 20.36 12.35 -12.06
C ILE A 92 20.89 12.07 -10.66
N LEU A 93 20.81 10.82 -10.19
CA LEU A 93 21.27 10.43 -8.86
C LEU A 93 22.77 10.70 -8.64
N ASN A 94 23.61 10.41 -9.64
CA ASN A 94 25.07 10.65 -9.58
C ASN A 94 25.42 12.15 -9.44
N GLN A 95 24.56 13.06 -9.90
CA GLN A 95 24.80 14.50 -9.81
C GLN A 95 24.28 15.12 -8.50
N LEU A 96 23.53 14.39 -7.67
CA LEU A 96 22.92 14.96 -6.46
C LEU A 96 23.90 15.42 -5.40
N SER A 97 25.16 14.93 -5.45
CA SER A 97 26.21 15.36 -4.52
C SER A 97 26.48 16.88 -4.52
N ILE A 98 26.13 17.58 -5.61
CA ILE A 98 26.25 19.06 -5.70
C ILE A 98 25.41 19.78 -4.64
N PHE A 99 24.33 19.16 -4.17
CA PHE A 99 23.46 19.73 -3.14
C PHE A 99 23.94 19.47 -1.72
N ASN A 100 24.87 18.53 -1.50
CA ASN A 100 25.41 18.22 -0.17
C ASN A 100 26.29 19.37 0.39
N GLU A 101 26.76 20.27 -0.47
CA GLU A 101 27.59 21.41 -0.08
C GLU A 101 26.77 22.64 0.35
N THR A 102 25.45 22.60 0.17
CA THR A 102 24.56 23.70 0.54
C THR A 102 24.05 23.53 1.97
N ASN A 103 23.94 24.64 2.71
CA ASN A 103 23.28 24.69 4.01
C ASN A 103 21.81 25.11 3.90
N GLU A 104 21.30 25.24 2.66
CA GLU A 104 19.95 25.68 2.38
C GLU A 104 19.02 24.49 2.09
N LYS A 105 17.72 24.73 2.23
CA LYS A 105 16.74 23.69 1.93
C LYS A 105 16.79 23.26 0.47
N ILE A 106 16.61 21.97 0.25
CA ILE A 106 16.49 21.37 -1.06
C ILE A 106 15.00 21.26 -1.39
N LEU A 107 14.62 21.86 -2.52
CA LEU A 107 13.29 21.75 -3.09
C LEU A 107 13.35 20.88 -4.36
N ILE A 108 12.51 19.86 -4.41
CA ILE A 108 12.33 18.99 -5.57
C ILE A 108 10.97 19.33 -6.20
N GLU A 109 10.95 19.76 -7.45
CA GLU A 109 9.74 20.10 -8.18
C GLU A 109 9.56 19.14 -9.35
N GLY A 110 8.43 18.42 -9.40
CA GLY A 110 8.11 17.47 -10.45
C GLY A 110 6.72 17.70 -11.03
N SER A 111 6.57 17.71 -12.34
CA SER A 111 5.27 17.82 -12.95
C SER A 111 5.12 16.88 -14.13
N PHE A 112 3.93 16.25 -14.24
CA PHE A 112 3.54 15.45 -15.37
C PHE A 112 2.06 15.67 -15.70
N GLY A 113 1.78 16.18 -16.90
CA GLY A 113 0.41 16.38 -17.34
C GLY A 113 0.30 16.43 -18.84
N PHE A 114 -0.90 16.07 -19.30
CA PHE A 114 -1.28 16.10 -20.70
C PHE A 114 -2.77 16.46 -20.80
N GLN A 115 -3.16 17.00 -21.94
CA GLN A 115 -4.56 17.33 -22.21
C GLN A 115 -5.21 16.16 -22.96
N ALA A 116 -6.20 15.51 -22.34
CA ALA A 116 -7.02 14.48 -22.97
C ALA A 116 -8.50 14.88 -22.96
N GLU A 117 -9.07 15.01 -24.14
CA GLU A 117 -10.52 15.19 -24.33
C GLU A 117 -11.18 13.82 -24.49
N VAL A 118 -11.65 13.25 -23.39
CA VAL A 118 -12.24 11.90 -23.35
C VAL A 118 -13.59 11.89 -22.63
N SER A 119 -14.43 10.91 -22.96
CA SER A 119 -15.72 10.71 -22.30
C SER A 119 -15.57 10.25 -20.85
N SER A 120 -16.65 10.34 -20.07
CA SER A 120 -16.68 9.85 -18.67
C SER A 120 -16.46 8.35 -18.54
N ASP A 121 -16.72 7.57 -19.57
CA ASP A 121 -16.54 6.12 -19.57
C ASP A 121 -15.11 5.70 -19.93
N HIS A 122 -14.31 6.62 -20.43
CA HIS A 122 -12.91 6.35 -20.74
C HIS A 122 -12.11 6.07 -19.46
N ARG A 123 -11.08 5.19 -19.55
CA ARG A 123 -10.25 4.77 -18.39
C ARG A 123 -9.74 5.93 -17.53
N LEU A 124 -9.39 7.06 -18.15
CA LEU A 124 -8.87 8.24 -17.44
C LEU A 124 -9.91 8.92 -16.54
N ARG A 125 -11.20 8.81 -16.84
CA ARG A 125 -12.28 9.49 -16.10
C ARG A 125 -13.25 8.54 -15.39
N ASN A 126 -13.05 7.24 -15.53
CA ASN A 126 -13.87 6.23 -14.88
C ASN A 126 -13.23 5.75 -13.56
N PRO A 127 -13.81 6.05 -12.38
CA PRO A 127 -13.25 5.65 -11.09
C PRO A 127 -13.17 4.12 -10.91
N LEU A 128 -14.06 3.35 -11.57
CA LEU A 128 -14.04 1.89 -11.51
C LEU A 128 -12.85 1.29 -12.28
N LEU A 129 -12.29 2.03 -13.23
CA LEU A 129 -11.11 1.62 -14.00
C LEU A 129 -9.79 2.22 -13.46
N GLY A 130 -9.86 2.89 -12.30
CA GLY A 130 -8.68 3.55 -11.71
C GLY A 130 -8.32 4.85 -12.41
N GLY A 131 -9.33 5.61 -12.88
CA GLY A 131 -9.12 6.92 -13.48
C GLY A 131 -8.60 7.97 -12.49
N GLY A 132 -8.11 9.07 -13.04
CA GLY A 132 -7.57 10.20 -12.30
C GLY A 132 -6.10 10.47 -12.60
N ALA A 133 -5.70 11.74 -12.49
CA ALA A 133 -4.34 12.19 -12.77
C ALA A 133 -3.32 11.64 -11.77
N ILE A 134 -3.69 11.52 -10.49
CA ILE A 134 -2.80 11.03 -9.44
C ILE A 134 -2.31 9.62 -9.77
N LEU A 135 -3.21 8.70 -10.13
CA LEU A 135 -2.84 7.32 -10.48
C LEU A 135 -2.16 7.23 -11.84
N ASP A 136 -2.67 7.95 -12.86
CA ASP A 136 -2.15 7.79 -14.23
C ASP A 136 -0.77 8.43 -14.41
N VAL A 137 -0.57 9.65 -13.92
CA VAL A 137 0.69 10.40 -14.11
C VAL A 137 1.30 10.99 -12.83
N GLY A 138 0.53 11.21 -11.77
CA GLY A 138 1.04 11.71 -10.48
C GLY A 138 1.99 10.73 -9.78
N CYS A 139 1.83 9.45 -10.05
CA CYS A 139 2.70 8.40 -9.53
C CYS A 139 4.17 8.56 -9.98
N TYR A 140 4.43 9.15 -11.15
CA TYR A 140 5.78 9.40 -11.66
C TYR A 140 6.56 10.43 -10.82
N PRO A 141 6.10 11.68 -10.66
CA PRO A 141 6.81 12.65 -9.83
C PRO A 141 6.86 12.23 -8.36
N LEU A 142 5.84 11.53 -7.82
CA LEU A 142 5.89 11.00 -6.46
C LEU A 142 7.05 10.01 -6.29
N SER A 143 7.12 8.99 -7.14
CA SER A 143 8.18 7.97 -7.10
C SER A 143 9.58 8.57 -7.28
N MET A 144 9.75 9.53 -8.21
CA MET A 144 11.02 10.20 -8.46
C MET A 144 11.45 11.07 -7.26
N CYS A 145 10.54 11.84 -6.68
CA CYS A 145 10.88 12.66 -5.51
C CYS A 145 11.30 11.82 -4.30
N LYS A 146 10.65 10.68 -4.08
CA LYS A 146 11.03 9.73 -3.03
C LYS A 146 12.43 9.14 -3.27
N LEU A 147 12.73 8.77 -4.51
CA LEU A 147 14.04 8.26 -4.91
C LEU A 147 15.14 9.29 -4.67
N ILE A 148 14.93 10.53 -5.14
CA ILE A 148 15.90 11.63 -4.99
C ILE A 148 16.08 11.98 -3.51
N ALA A 149 15.00 12.15 -2.76
CA ALA A 149 15.05 12.46 -1.34
C ALA A 149 15.73 11.34 -0.53
N GLY A 150 15.56 10.09 -0.95
CA GLY A 150 16.29 8.95 -0.39
C GLY A 150 17.79 9.05 -0.65
N HIS A 151 18.18 9.23 -1.89
CA HIS A 151 19.58 9.31 -2.28
C HIS A 151 20.32 10.45 -1.57
N LEU A 152 19.68 11.61 -1.39
CA LEU A 152 20.20 12.74 -0.62
C LEU A 152 20.36 12.43 0.89
N GLN A 153 19.80 11.33 1.38
CA GLN A 153 19.86 10.87 2.77
C GLN A 153 20.57 9.50 2.92
N ASP A 154 21.29 9.06 1.90
CA ASP A 154 21.95 7.74 1.83
C ASP A 154 20.98 6.56 2.05
N LEU A 155 19.73 6.70 1.57
CA LEU A 155 18.70 5.68 1.60
C LEU A 155 18.29 5.26 0.17
N PRO A 156 17.81 4.05 -0.05
CA PRO A 156 17.31 3.63 -1.36
C PRO A 156 16.10 4.47 -1.83
N PHE A 157 15.27 4.91 -0.92
CA PHE A 157 14.20 5.90 -1.10
C PHE A 157 13.85 6.52 0.26
N ALA A 158 13.18 7.67 0.28
CA ALA A 158 12.73 8.31 1.52
C ALA A 158 11.21 8.28 1.65
N GLU A 159 10.76 8.13 2.89
CA GLU A 159 9.36 8.29 3.25
C GLU A 159 9.05 9.76 3.55
N PRO A 160 8.04 10.37 2.91
CA PRO A 160 7.55 11.68 3.36
C PRO A 160 7.04 11.62 4.81
N LYS A 161 7.32 12.66 5.59
CA LYS A 161 6.71 12.85 6.92
C LYS A 161 5.25 13.31 6.83
N SER A 162 4.93 14.03 5.75
CA SER A 162 3.58 14.54 5.50
C SER A 162 3.34 14.84 4.02
N ILE A 163 2.08 14.83 3.63
CA ILE A 163 1.59 15.29 2.34
C ILE A 163 0.38 16.20 2.55
N THR A 164 0.33 17.30 1.81
CA THR A 164 -0.86 18.15 1.66
C THR A 164 -1.14 18.32 0.19
N ALA A 165 -2.40 18.33 -0.21
CA ALA A 165 -2.75 18.42 -1.63
C ALA A 165 -4.01 19.26 -1.87
N THR A 166 -4.06 19.86 -3.05
CA THR A 166 -5.21 20.57 -3.60
C THR A 166 -5.36 20.20 -5.07
N GLY A 167 -6.54 20.47 -5.65
CA GLY A 167 -6.74 20.19 -7.07
C GLY A 167 -8.20 20.27 -7.50
N ARG A 168 -8.50 19.72 -8.67
CA ARG A 168 -9.82 19.74 -9.30
C ARG A 168 -10.32 18.32 -9.54
N LEU A 169 -11.56 18.06 -9.14
CA LEU A 169 -12.24 16.78 -9.39
C LEU A 169 -13.18 16.89 -10.60
N ASP A 170 -13.33 15.78 -11.31
CA ASP A 170 -14.41 15.61 -12.29
C ASP A 170 -15.74 15.29 -11.61
N LYS A 171 -16.83 15.47 -12.36
CA LYS A 171 -18.18 15.00 -11.94
C LYS A 171 -18.25 13.48 -11.64
N THR A 172 -17.33 12.70 -12.19
CA THR A 172 -17.20 11.25 -11.91
C THR A 172 -16.54 10.95 -10.60
N GLY A 173 -15.94 11.96 -9.91
CA GLY A 173 -15.23 11.83 -8.65
C GLY A 173 -13.74 11.53 -8.77
N VAL A 174 -13.19 11.43 -9.99
CA VAL A 174 -11.74 11.34 -10.20
C VAL A 174 -11.10 12.72 -10.22
N ASP A 175 -9.81 12.79 -9.92
CA ASP A 175 -9.01 14.01 -10.05
C ASP A 175 -8.63 14.25 -11.51
N LEU A 176 -8.87 15.48 -11.97
CA LEU A 176 -8.41 15.95 -13.29
C LEU A 176 -7.04 16.58 -13.21
N GLN A 177 -6.77 17.28 -12.11
CA GLN A 177 -5.51 17.93 -11.81
C GLN A 177 -5.32 17.94 -10.29
N SER A 178 -4.07 17.74 -9.84
CA SER A 178 -3.71 17.90 -8.43
C SER A 178 -2.28 18.37 -8.26
N ASP A 179 -2.09 19.23 -7.25
CA ASP A 179 -0.80 19.67 -6.72
C ASP A 179 -0.62 19.12 -5.33
N ALA A 180 0.55 18.58 -5.03
CA ALA A 180 0.88 18.09 -3.70
C ALA A 180 2.23 18.65 -3.20
N HIS A 181 2.29 18.91 -1.90
CA HIS A 181 3.50 19.28 -1.18
C HIS A 181 3.85 18.18 -0.19
N LEU A 182 5.06 17.65 -0.30
CA LEU A 182 5.60 16.59 0.53
C LEU A 182 6.77 17.14 1.35
N VAL A 183 6.84 16.77 2.63
CA VAL A 183 7.95 17.09 3.52
C VAL A 183 8.66 15.79 3.88
N PHE A 184 9.93 15.64 3.50
CA PHE A 184 10.75 14.48 3.83
C PHE A 184 11.58 14.71 5.10
N SER A 185 12.16 15.89 5.22
CA SER A 185 12.94 16.31 6.39
C SER A 185 12.84 17.82 6.55
N ASP A 186 13.51 18.38 7.56
CA ASP A 186 13.56 19.82 7.74
C ASP A 186 14.34 20.53 6.61
N GLN A 187 15.15 19.74 5.85
CA GLN A 187 15.99 20.21 4.75
C GLN A 187 15.47 19.82 3.36
N ILE A 188 14.54 18.84 3.23
CA ILE A 188 14.12 18.32 1.93
C ILE A 188 12.60 18.34 1.83
N GLU A 189 12.12 19.09 0.85
CA GLU A 189 10.70 19.20 0.50
C GLU A 189 10.49 18.92 -0.99
N ALA A 190 9.29 18.47 -1.37
CA ALA A 190 8.93 18.35 -2.77
C ALA A 190 7.56 18.99 -3.07
N LYS A 191 7.46 19.57 -4.27
CA LYS A 191 6.20 20.05 -4.85
C LYS A 191 5.97 19.32 -6.16
N ILE A 192 4.87 18.61 -6.24
CA ILE A 192 4.56 17.81 -7.42
C ILE A 192 3.18 18.17 -7.97
N SER A 193 3.05 18.11 -9.29
CA SER A 193 1.81 18.43 -10.00
C SER A 193 1.49 17.36 -11.02
N CYS A 194 0.21 17.02 -11.16
CA CYS A 194 -0.27 16.11 -12.19
C CYS A 194 -1.58 16.59 -12.82
N ALA A 195 -1.79 16.31 -14.11
CA ALA A 195 -3.02 16.64 -14.81
C ALA A 195 -3.28 15.71 -16.01
N ILE A 196 -4.57 15.42 -16.27
CA ILE A 196 -5.03 14.67 -17.46
C ILE A 196 -5.93 15.50 -18.38
N ASP A 197 -6.28 16.71 -18.00
CA ASP A 197 -7.11 17.65 -18.77
C ASP A 197 -6.39 18.96 -19.10
N GLU A 198 -5.11 19.04 -18.73
CA GLU A 198 -4.28 20.23 -18.93
C GLU A 198 -2.83 19.81 -19.22
N GLN A 199 -2.21 20.45 -20.24
CA GLN A 199 -0.80 20.23 -20.55
C GLN A 199 0.07 20.94 -19.53
N LEU A 200 0.88 20.19 -18.76
CA LEU A 200 1.90 20.74 -17.87
C LEU A 200 3.28 20.77 -18.53
N LEU A 201 4.20 21.53 -17.93
CA LEU A 201 5.61 21.46 -18.27
C LEU A 201 6.20 20.18 -17.68
N ASN A 202 6.20 19.09 -18.44
CA ASN A 202 6.69 17.78 -18.00
C ASN A 202 8.18 17.85 -17.67
N ARG A 203 8.53 18.27 -16.45
CA ARG A 203 9.90 18.54 -16.01
C ARG A 203 10.15 18.09 -14.58
N LEU A 204 11.41 17.96 -14.26
CA LEU A 204 11.93 17.78 -12.90
C LEU A 204 12.97 18.88 -12.63
N VAL A 205 12.84 19.57 -11.51
CA VAL A 205 13.80 20.57 -11.03
C VAL A 205 14.17 20.27 -9.60
N ILE A 206 15.47 20.27 -9.30
CA ILE A 206 15.99 20.18 -7.95
C ILE A 206 16.77 21.46 -7.69
N SER A 207 16.49 22.15 -6.60
CA SER A 207 17.12 23.43 -6.28
C SER A 207 17.48 23.56 -4.81
N SER A 208 18.57 24.30 -4.54
CA SER A 208 18.99 24.69 -3.20
C SER A 208 19.83 25.96 -3.31
N GLY A 209 19.32 27.09 -2.78
CA GLY A 209 19.93 28.39 -2.98
C GLY A 209 20.12 28.74 -4.46
N ASP A 210 21.34 29.06 -4.85
CA ASP A 210 21.70 29.42 -6.23
C ASP A 210 22.05 28.21 -7.13
N ILE A 211 21.96 26.99 -6.59
CA ILE A 211 22.23 25.75 -7.34
C ILE A 211 20.90 25.15 -7.82
N SER A 212 20.84 24.78 -9.08
CA SER A 212 19.70 24.03 -9.60
C SER A 212 20.08 23.01 -10.66
N MET A 213 19.32 21.91 -10.70
CA MET A 213 19.38 20.87 -11.71
C MET A 213 18.02 20.78 -12.38
N THR A 214 17.95 20.85 -13.70
CA THR A 214 16.73 20.74 -14.48
C THR A 214 16.82 19.58 -15.45
N VAL A 215 15.83 18.69 -15.45
CA VAL A 215 15.68 17.59 -16.40
C VAL A 215 14.50 17.90 -17.30
N SER A 216 14.74 18.00 -18.58
CA SER A 216 13.75 18.48 -19.56
C SER A 216 12.68 17.45 -19.91
N ASP A 217 13.00 16.17 -19.86
CA ASP A 217 12.08 15.05 -20.15
C ASP A 217 12.33 13.89 -19.17
N PRO A 218 11.94 14.05 -17.88
CA PRO A 218 12.27 13.09 -16.85
C PRO A 218 11.49 11.77 -17.00
N TRP A 219 10.33 11.79 -17.66
CA TRP A 219 9.42 10.64 -17.67
C TRP A 219 9.59 9.77 -18.92
N HIS A 220 9.83 10.37 -20.09
CA HIS A 220 10.01 9.65 -21.35
C HIS A 220 11.47 9.54 -21.75
N CYS A 221 12.39 10.20 -21.04
CA CYS A 221 13.84 10.11 -21.26
C CYS A 221 14.26 10.34 -22.72
N GLY A 222 13.58 11.25 -23.41
CA GLY A 222 13.86 11.59 -24.82
C GLY A 222 13.21 10.66 -25.85
N GLN A 223 12.41 9.67 -25.47
CA GLN A 223 11.80 8.71 -26.40
C GLN A 223 11.08 9.39 -27.59
N PHE A 224 10.39 10.49 -27.36
CA PHE A 224 9.69 11.25 -28.38
C PHE A 224 10.55 12.35 -29.04
N GLN A 225 11.84 12.40 -28.70
CA GLN A 225 12.84 13.37 -29.18
C GLN A 225 14.05 12.66 -29.80
N GLU A 226 13.80 11.60 -30.57
CA GLU A 226 14.85 10.76 -31.19
C GLU A 226 15.84 10.17 -30.18
N GLY A 227 15.39 9.89 -28.96
CA GLY A 227 16.22 9.41 -27.85
C GLY A 227 17.07 10.48 -27.16
N LYS A 228 16.85 11.77 -27.48
CA LYS A 228 17.65 12.86 -26.92
C LYS A 228 17.02 13.42 -25.66
N SER A 229 17.79 13.49 -24.59
CA SER A 229 17.43 14.17 -23.35
C SER A 229 18.63 14.86 -22.73
N SER A 230 18.38 15.83 -21.83
CA SER A 230 19.47 16.55 -21.15
C SER A 230 19.16 16.85 -19.70
N ILE A 231 20.24 17.00 -18.93
CA ILE A 231 20.25 17.51 -17.57
C ILE A 231 21.05 18.80 -17.60
N ALA A 232 20.45 19.92 -17.22
CA ALA A 232 21.12 21.21 -17.09
C ALA A 232 21.37 21.50 -15.61
N ILE A 233 22.62 21.80 -15.25
CA ILE A 233 23.05 22.12 -13.89
C ILE A 233 23.52 23.58 -13.88
N ASN A 234 22.87 24.41 -13.07
CA ASN A 234 23.31 25.77 -12.78
C ASN A 234 24.06 25.78 -11.43
N HIS A 235 25.30 26.18 -11.44
CA HIS A 235 26.11 26.27 -10.24
C HIS A 235 26.03 27.68 -9.62
N ALA A 236 26.27 27.80 -8.32
CA ALA A 236 26.30 29.08 -7.60
C ALA A 236 27.34 30.08 -8.18
N SER A 237 28.36 29.56 -8.87
CA SER A 237 29.37 30.39 -9.60
C SER A 237 28.83 31.05 -10.88
N GLY A 238 27.60 30.70 -11.30
CA GLY A 238 27.04 31.10 -12.59
C GLY A 238 27.44 30.20 -13.76
N LEU A 239 28.25 29.16 -13.53
CA LEU A 239 28.57 28.14 -14.52
C LEU A 239 27.30 27.33 -14.83
N VAL A 240 27.04 27.09 -16.10
CA VAL A 240 25.97 26.18 -16.57
C VAL A 240 26.62 24.97 -17.23
N GLU A 241 26.33 23.80 -16.71
CA GLU A 241 26.77 22.52 -17.27
C GLU A 241 25.55 21.81 -17.88
N GLU A 242 25.71 21.26 -19.08
CA GLU A 242 24.67 20.48 -19.76
C GLU A 242 25.21 19.08 -20.05
N ILE A 243 24.51 18.06 -19.53
CA ILE A 243 24.78 16.65 -19.77
C ILE A 243 23.72 16.14 -20.74
N SER A 244 24.12 15.87 -21.97
CA SER A 244 23.21 15.39 -23.02
C SER A 244 23.34 13.89 -23.19
N TYR A 245 22.22 13.24 -23.45
CA TYR A 245 22.10 11.81 -23.70
C TYR A 245 21.47 11.55 -25.06
N VAL A 246 21.90 10.45 -25.67
CA VAL A 246 21.24 9.86 -26.82
C VAL A 246 21.06 8.38 -26.54
N ASP A 247 19.82 7.97 -26.32
CA ASP A 247 19.47 6.55 -26.15
C ASP A 247 18.55 6.09 -27.29
N GLN A 248 19.01 5.11 -28.05
CA GLN A 248 18.30 4.51 -29.18
C GLN A 248 17.65 3.16 -28.85
N ILE A 249 17.87 2.63 -27.63
CA ILE A 249 17.38 1.29 -27.26
C ILE A 249 15.87 1.31 -27.00
N GLY A 250 15.35 2.44 -26.56
CA GLY A 250 13.93 2.58 -26.24
C GLY A 250 13.65 2.26 -24.75
N LEU A 251 12.81 3.09 -24.20
CA LEU A 251 12.51 3.18 -22.77
C LEU A 251 11.94 1.87 -22.20
N PHE A 252 10.94 1.30 -22.87
CA PHE A 252 10.34 0.02 -22.44
C PHE A 252 11.27 -1.18 -22.65
N THR A 253 12.14 -1.14 -23.65
CA THR A 253 13.14 -2.20 -23.85
C THR A 253 14.08 -2.31 -22.65
N ARG A 254 14.53 -1.16 -22.12
CA ARG A 254 15.39 -1.11 -20.95
C ARG A 254 14.74 -1.74 -19.71
N GLU A 255 13.48 -1.44 -19.52
CA GLU A 255 12.69 -1.98 -18.42
C GLU A 255 12.52 -3.50 -18.52
N ILE A 256 12.16 -3.99 -19.72
CA ILE A 256 11.99 -5.42 -19.99
C ILE A 256 13.34 -6.16 -19.85
N GLU A 257 14.45 -5.60 -20.37
CA GLU A 257 15.79 -6.16 -20.21
C GLU A 257 16.20 -6.23 -18.73
N HIS A 258 15.90 -5.16 -17.96
CA HIS A 258 16.18 -5.13 -16.54
C HIS A 258 15.40 -6.22 -15.78
N ALA A 259 14.09 -6.32 -15.99
CA ALA A 259 13.24 -7.35 -15.38
C ALA A 259 13.71 -8.76 -15.77
N SER A 260 14.00 -8.98 -17.05
CA SER A 260 14.51 -10.27 -17.55
C SER A 260 15.84 -10.65 -16.88
N ASN A 261 16.76 -9.70 -16.74
CA ASN A 261 18.03 -9.94 -16.05
C ASN A 261 17.84 -10.27 -14.57
N CYS A 262 16.90 -9.62 -13.88
CA CYS A 262 16.56 -9.95 -12.50
C CYS A 262 16.03 -11.39 -12.39
N ILE A 263 15.12 -11.78 -13.28
CA ILE A 263 14.55 -13.14 -13.33
C ILE A 263 15.65 -14.19 -13.60
N LEU A 264 16.50 -13.98 -14.60
CA LEU A 264 17.61 -14.90 -14.93
C LEU A 264 18.60 -15.03 -13.76
N ASN A 265 18.77 -14.01 -12.94
CA ASN A 265 19.58 -14.03 -11.73
C ASN A 265 18.80 -14.49 -10.47
N GLN A 266 17.61 -15.06 -10.63
CA GLN A 266 16.77 -15.62 -9.56
C GLN A 266 16.43 -14.60 -8.45
N LYS A 267 16.34 -13.31 -8.79
CA LYS A 267 15.84 -12.28 -7.89
C LYS A 267 14.32 -12.36 -7.83
N ILE A 268 13.75 -11.93 -6.71
CA ILE A 268 12.29 -11.84 -6.50
C ILE A 268 11.78 -10.42 -6.66
N GLU A 269 12.67 -9.43 -6.62
CA GLU A 269 12.39 -8.00 -6.80
C GLU A 269 13.49 -7.31 -7.63
N SER A 270 13.20 -6.09 -8.06
CA SER A 270 14.09 -5.26 -8.86
C SER A 270 15.03 -4.43 -7.99
N ASP A 271 16.26 -4.17 -8.48
CA ASP A 271 17.21 -3.27 -7.83
C ASP A 271 16.88 -1.78 -8.06
N VAL A 272 16.11 -1.46 -9.12
CA VAL A 272 15.77 -0.07 -9.45
C VAL A 272 14.47 0.39 -8.80
N ILE A 273 13.62 -0.56 -8.42
CA ILE A 273 12.42 -0.34 -7.61
C ILE A 273 12.13 -1.59 -6.79
N SER A 274 12.36 -1.54 -5.50
CA SER A 274 12.14 -2.67 -4.59
C SER A 274 10.65 -2.84 -4.26
N HIS A 275 10.28 -3.99 -3.71
CA HIS A 275 8.94 -4.22 -3.17
C HIS A 275 8.57 -3.18 -2.11
N ALA A 276 9.52 -2.79 -1.26
CA ALA A 276 9.31 -1.77 -0.24
C ALA A 276 9.04 -0.38 -0.85
N ASP A 277 9.77 0.00 -1.92
CA ASP A 277 9.54 1.27 -2.62
C ASP A 277 8.17 1.29 -3.33
N THR A 278 7.80 0.21 -4.01
CA THR A 278 6.47 0.05 -4.62
C THR A 278 5.35 0.15 -3.57
N GLN A 279 5.46 -0.56 -2.45
CA GLN A 279 4.47 -0.48 -1.38
C GLN A 279 4.34 0.93 -0.81
N SER A 280 5.45 1.60 -0.62
CA SER A 280 5.49 2.99 -0.18
C SER A 280 4.90 3.95 -1.22
N ASN A 281 5.19 3.77 -2.52
CA ASN A 281 4.56 4.58 -3.57
C ASN A 281 3.05 4.45 -3.52
N MET A 282 2.50 3.24 -3.44
CA MET A 282 1.07 3.01 -3.36
C MET A 282 0.44 3.61 -2.10
N PHE A 283 1.12 3.51 -0.95
CA PHE A 283 0.66 4.13 0.29
C PHE A 283 0.54 5.66 0.16
N TRP A 284 1.56 6.32 -0.41
CA TRP A 284 1.54 7.78 -0.56
C TRP A 284 0.60 8.26 -1.66
N LEU A 285 0.35 7.46 -2.70
CA LEU A 285 -0.73 7.72 -3.65
C LEU A 285 -2.11 7.66 -2.98
N ASP A 286 -2.33 6.71 -2.06
CA ASP A 286 -3.55 6.65 -1.25
C ASP A 286 -3.67 7.88 -0.32
N GLN A 287 -2.59 8.29 0.35
CA GLN A 287 -2.58 9.50 1.17
C GLN A 287 -2.88 10.76 0.34
N TRP A 288 -2.31 10.87 -0.86
CA TRP A 288 -2.58 11.98 -1.78
C TRP A 288 -4.06 12.03 -2.17
N ARG A 289 -4.62 10.90 -2.59
CA ARG A 289 -6.05 10.81 -2.91
C ARG A 289 -6.95 11.11 -1.71
N GLN A 290 -6.55 10.70 -0.52
CA GLN A 290 -7.28 10.99 0.72
C GLN A 290 -7.33 12.51 1.01
N GLN A 291 -6.24 13.25 0.79
CA GLN A 291 -6.23 14.73 0.90
C GLN A 291 -7.23 15.36 -0.07
N MET A 292 -7.41 14.78 -1.24
CA MET A 292 -8.38 15.21 -2.26
C MET A 292 -9.80 14.68 -2.01
N GLN A 293 -10.03 13.93 -0.93
CA GLN A 293 -11.30 13.27 -0.60
C GLN A 293 -11.80 12.31 -1.71
N ILE A 294 -10.89 11.73 -2.47
CA ILE A 294 -11.20 10.76 -3.51
C ILE A 294 -11.43 9.40 -2.87
N VAL A 295 -12.59 8.80 -3.15
CA VAL A 295 -12.93 7.45 -2.69
C VAL A 295 -12.56 6.43 -3.76
N CYS A 296 -11.53 5.62 -3.50
CA CYS A 296 -11.22 4.47 -4.35
C CYS A 296 -12.34 3.43 -4.20
N PRO A 297 -13.00 3.00 -5.30
CA PRO A 297 -14.05 1.98 -5.23
C PRO A 297 -13.57 0.65 -4.63
N LYS A 298 -12.29 0.32 -4.78
CA LYS A 298 -11.67 -0.89 -4.21
C LYS A 298 -11.46 -0.81 -2.69
N ASN A 299 -11.49 0.40 -2.12
CA ASN A 299 -11.41 0.59 -0.66
C ASN A 299 -12.76 0.36 0.03
N LEU A 300 -13.84 0.18 -0.72
CA LEU A 300 -15.12 -0.21 -0.12
C LEU A 300 -15.07 -1.69 0.28
N ILE A 301 -15.46 -2.01 1.52
CA ILE A 301 -15.42 -3.38 2.08
C ILE A 301 -16.00 -4.42 1.14
N LYS A 302 -17.14 -4.12 0.54
CA LYS A 302 -17.83 -5.02 -0.39
C LYS A 302 -17.03 -5.38 -1.63
N ASN A 303 -15.99 -4.58 -1.96
CA ASN A 303 -15.14 -4.75 -3.12
C ASN A 303 -13.72 -5.21 -2.73
N SER A 304 -13.40 -5.28 -1.44
CA SER A 304 -12.11 -5.80 -0.98
C SER A 304 -12.00 -7.28 -1.36
N PRO A 305 -10.89 -7.69 -1.96
CA PRO A 305 -10.70 -9.10 -2.30
C PRO A 305 -10.72 -9.94 -1.02
N VAL A 306 -11.54 -10.97 -1.02
CA VAL A 306 -11.46 -12.01 0.00
C VAL A 306 -10.26 -12.87 -0.36
N LEU A 307 -9.22 -12.80 0.46
CA LEU A 307 -8.11 -13.72 0.33
C LEU A 307 -8.63 -15.11 0.72
N GLU A 308 -8.92 -15.93 -0.28
CA GLU A 308 -9.18 -17.34 0.01
C GLU A 308 -7.96 -17.89 0.72
N SER A 309 -8.18 -18.51 1.88
CA SER A 309 -7.13 -19.12 2.71
C SER A 309 -6.17 -20.05 1.92
N LYS A 310 -6.61 -20.56 0.77
CA LYS A 310 -5.82 -21.38 -0.13
C LYS A 310 -4.70 -20.62 -0.85
N ALA A 311 -4.81 -19.31 -1.04
CA ALA A 311 -3.77 -18.50 -1.70
C ALA A 311 -2.47 -18.41 -0.87
N PHE A 312 -2.58 -18.53 0.46
CA PHE A 312 -1.45 -18.53 1.39
C PHE A 312 -1.09 -19.94 1.90
N LEU A 313 -1.77 -20.99 1.45
CA LEU A 313 -1.79 -22.33 2.04
C LEU A 313 -0.69 -23.28 1.56
N ASN A 314 0.28 -22.85 0.80
CA ASN A 314 1.54 -23.61 0.70
C ASN A 314 2.45 -23.41 1.93
N GLN A 315 1.93 -22.79 2.99
CA GLN A 315 2.64 -22.69 4.26
C GLN A 315 2.58 -24.05 4.96
N THR A 316 3.71 -24.72 4.98
CA THR A 316 3.95 -25.94 5.74
C THR A 316 3.80 -25.75 7.27
N ASN A 317 3.73 -24.51 7.73
CA ASN A 317 3.66 -24.12 9.13
C ASN A 317 2.30 -23.47 9.45
N LYS A 318 1.27 -24.29 9.65
CA LYS A 318 0.01 -23.81 10.24
C LYS A 318 0.21 -23.60 11.75
N LEU A 319 -0.39 -22.52 12.27
CA LEU A 319 -0.47 -22.36 13.73
C LEU A 319 -1.22 -23.55 14.34
N GLU A 320 -0.60 -24.15 15.36
CA GLU A 320 -1.25 -25.22 16.12
C GLU A 320 -2.44 -24.66 16.89
N ASN A 321 -3.54 -25.39 16.86
CA ASN A 321 -4.73 -25.09 17.65
C ASN A 321 -4.75 -25.97 18.90
N VAL A 322 -5.24 -25.39 19.99
CA VAL A 322 -5.38 -26.02 21.29
C VAL A 322 -6.79 -25.79 21.83
N ASN A 323 -7.25 -26.68 22.69
CA ASN A 323 -8.50 -26.49 23.43
C ASN A 323 -8.22 -25.62 24.65
N LEU A 324 -8.96 -24.54 24.84
CA LEU A 324 -8.99 -23.78 26.10
C LEU A 324 -10.15 -24.28 26.96
N PRO A 325 -9.89 -24.69 28.22
CA PRO A 325 -10.97 -25.11 29.11
C PRO A 325 -12.01 -24.01 29.30
N GLY A 326 -13.28 -24.36 29.12
CA GLY A 326 -14.41 -23.44 29.26
C GLY A 326 -14.82 -22.73 27.95
N LEU A 327 -14.19 -23.04 26.81
CA LEU A 327 -14.60 -22.58 25.48
C LEU A 327 -14.84 -23.77 24.55
N ASP A 328 -15.89 -23.69 23.74
CA ASP A 328 -16.20 -24.70 22.72
C ASP A 328 -15.46 -24.45 21.37
N LYS A 329 -14.75 -23.33 21.27
CA LYS A 329 -13.99 -22.91 20.10
C LYS A 329 -12.52 -23.34 20.21
N LEU A 330 -11.91 -23.68 19.06
CA LEU A 330 -10.48 -23.95 18.99
C LEU A 330 -9.68 -22.64 19.13
N ALA A 331 -8.64 -22.66 19.93
CA ALA A 331 -7.74 -21.54 20.16
C ALA A 331 -6.43 -21.74 19.38
N SER A 332 -5.93 -20.72 18.71
CA SER A 332 -4.55 -20.73 18.19
C SER A 332 -3.56 -20.44 19.32
N ARG A 333 -2.31 -20.95 19.17
CA ARG A 333 -1.24 -20.67 20.16
C ARG A 333 -0.75 -19.23 20.15
N LEU A 334 -1.13 -18.45 19.16
CA LEU A 334 -0.88 -17.01 19.05
C LEU A 334 -2.22 -16.28 19.01
N ALA A 335 -2.24 -15.07 19.57
CA ALA A 335 -3.33 -14.13 19.47
C ALA A 335 -2.91 -12.94 18.57
N PHE A 336 -3.83 -12.42 17.78
CA PHE A 336 -3.61 -11.24 16.95
C PHE A 336 -4.08 -9.98 17.68
N GLY A 337 -3.19 -8.99 17.87
CA GLY A 337 -3.53 -7.69 18.45
C GLY A 337 -4.21 -6.74 17.46
N CYS A 338 -5.38 -6.20 17.83
CA CYS A 338 -6.21 -5.35 16.99
C CYS A 338 -6.04 -3.85 17.30
N ASP A 339 -4.82 -3.39 17.61
CA ASP A 339 -4.54 -2.00 18.03
C ASP A 339 -3.80 -1.15 16.99
N ASN A 340 -3.21 -1.78 15.96
CA ASN A 340 -2.30 -1.10 15.02
C ASN A 340 -2.88 -0.90 13.60
N GLN A 341 -4.13 -1.25 13.36
CA GLN A 341 -4.73 -1.16 12.04
C GLN A 341 -5.10 0.29 11.72
N THR A 342 -4.53 0.82 10.66
CA THR A 342 -4.70 2.23 10.27
C THR A 342 -5.94 2.46 9.40
N SER A 343 -6.53 1.41 8.85
CA SER A 343 -7.74 1.44 8.04
C SER A 343 -8.46 0.09 8.09
N GLU A 344 -9.72 0.09 7.71
CA GLU A 344 -10.53 -1.11 7.62
C GLU A 344 -9.93 -2.16 6.66
N VAL A 345 -9.45 -1.69 5.52
CA VAL A 345 -8.81 -2.53 4.50
C VAL A 345 -7.52 -3.16 5.02
N HIS A 346 -6.67 -2.37 5.71
CA HIS A 346 -5.48 -2.88 6.37
C HIS A 346 -5.85 -3.94 7.43
N ALA A 347 -6.86 -3.66 8.26
CA ALA A 347 -7.35 -4.60 9.26
C ALA A 347 -7.78 -5.94 8.63
N PHE A 348 -8.62 -5.89 7.60
CA PHE A 348 -9.15 -7.08 6.95
C PHE A 348 -8.06 -7.94 6.32
N THR A 349 -7.05 -7.33 5.70
CA THR A 349 -5.90 -8.07 5.15
C THR A 349 -5.15 -8.82 6.23
N MET A 350 -4.82 -8.11 7.30
CA MET A 350 -4.06 -8.70 8.40
C MET A 350 -4.87 -9.82 9.08
N PHE A 351 -6.18 -9.63 9.26
CA PHE A 351 -7.06 -10.62 9.87
C PHE A 351 -7.25 -11.84 8.97
N ASP A 352 -7.46 -11.66 7.65
CA ASP A 352 -7.57 -12.74 6.68
C ASP A 352 -6.27 -13.57 6.62
N ASN A 353 -5.10 -12.92 6.62
CA ASN A 353 -3.80 -13.58 6.62
C ASN A 353 -3.59 -14.42 7.90
N PHE A 354 -3.85 -13.82 9.07
CA PHE A 354 -3.70 -14.51 10.34
C PHE A 354 -4.68 -15.69 10.45
N TYR A 355 -5.95 -15.50 10.09
CA TYR A 355 -6.94 -16.56 10.09
C TYR A 355 -6.59 -17.69 9.09
N GLY A 356 -6.15 -17.33 7.88
CA GLY A 356 -5.69 -18.28 6.86
C GLY A 356 -4.49 -19.11 7.30
N SER A 357 -3.60 -18.53 8.12
CA SER A 357 -2.45 -19.21 8.74
C SER A 357 -2.83 -20.11 9.92
N GLY A 358 -4.10 -20.24 10.25
CA GLY A 358 -4.59 -21.06 11.37
C GLY A 358 -4.87 -20.25 12.65
N GLY A 359 -4.72 -18.93 12.63
CA GLY A 359 -5.06 -18.05 13.74
C GLY A 359 -6.54 -18.09 14.09
N ARG A 360 -6.87 -18.09 15.38
CA ARG A 360 -8.24 -18.17 15.87
C ARG A 360 -8.53 -17.22 17.02
N ILE A 361 -7.51 -16.58 17.61
CA ILE A 361 -7.68 -15.64 18.71
C ILE A 361 -7.39 -14.22 18.22
N PHE A 362 -8.33 -13.30 18.45
CA PHE A 362 -8.20 -11.88 18.15
C PHE A 362 -8.37 -11.09 19.45
N ASP A 363 -7.34 -10.30 19.76
CA ASP A 363 -7.21 -9.54 21.00
C ASP A 363 -7.50 -8.06 20.74
N THR A 364 -8.66 -7.59 21.20
CA THR A 364 -9.09 -6.20 21.10
C THR A 364 -9.26 -5.55 22.47
N ALA A 365 -9.57 -4.26 22.48
CA ALA A 365 -9.90 -3.52 23.70
C ALA A 365 -10.82 -2.32 23.39
N TYR A 366 -11.64 -1.96 24.35
CA TYR A 366 -12.53 -0.79 24.30
C TYR A 366 -11.84 0.48 23.79
N ILE A 367 -10.57 0.69 24.20
CA ILE A 367 -9.80 1.90 23.87
C ILE A 367 -8.95 1.78 22.59
N TYR A 368 -8.77 0.55 22.05
CA TYR A 368 -7.88 0.36 20.90
C TYR A 368 -8.32 1.18 19.70
N ASN A 369 -7.40 2.02 19.22
CA ASN A 369 -7.63 2.90 18.10
C ASN A 369 -8.93 3.73 18.24
N ASN A 370 -9.19 4.25 19.45
CA ASN A 370 -10.42 4.99 19.79
C ASN A 370 -11.71 4.22 19.47
N GLY A 371 -11.72 2.91 19.69
CA GLY A 371 -12.84 2.01 19.40
C GLY A 371 -12.93 1.53 17.97
N MET A 372 -12.04 1.97 17.08
CA MET A 372 -12.00 1.48 15.70
C MET A 372 -11.49 0.06 15.61
N GLY A 373 -10.65 -0.41 16.55
CA GLY A 373 -10.22 -1.81 16.64
C GLY A 373 -11.42 -2.76 16.73
N ASP A 374 -12.34 -2.48 17.64
CA ASP A 374 -13.59 -3.25 17.79
C ASP A 374 -14.45 -3.20 16.51
N LYS A 375 -14.59 -2.01 15.89
CA LYS A 375 -15.40 -1.84 14.68
C LYS A 375 -14.84 -2.64 13.51
N TYR A 376 -13.53 -2.55 13.25
CA TYR A 376 -12.89 -3.27 12.15
C TYR A 376 -13.00 -4.79 12.36
N LEU A 377 -12.75 -5.25 13.59
CA LEU A 377 -12.87 -6.67 13.91
C LEU A 377 -14.31 -7.17 13.74
N GLY A 378 -15.30 -6.42 14.24
CA GLY A 378 -16.71 -6.77 14.12
C GLY A 378 -17.18 -6.85 12.68
N GLN A 379 -16.85 -5.86 11.86
CA GLN A 379 -17.18 -5.84 10.44
C GLN A 379 -16.53 -7.01 9.69
N TRP A 380 -15.26 -7.33 10.01
CA TRP A 380 -14.56 -8.46 9.43
C TRP A 380 -15.22 -9.79 9.82
N ILE A 381 -15.52 -10.02 11.11
CA ILE A 381 -16.21 -11.22 11.61
C ILE A 381 -17.52 -11.44 10.86
N ASN A 382 -18.33 -10.40 10.77
CA ASN A 382 -19.65 -10.49 10.14
C ASN A 382 -19.54 -10.73 8.63
N SER A 383 -18.63 -10.05 7.95
CA SER A 383 -18.46 -10.21 6.50
C SER A 383 -17.95 -11.59 6.10
N ARG A 384 -17.22 -12.28 6.99
CA ARG A 384 -16.67 -13.63 6.79
C ARG A 384 -17.52 -14.73 7.48
N GLN A 385 -18.53 -14.34 8.29
CA GLN A 385 -19.39 -15.24 9.08
C GLN A 385 -18.60 -16.12 10.08
N LEU A 386 -17.60 -15.53 10.75
CA LEU A 386 -16.64 -16.27 11.57
C LEU A 386 -16.94 -16.27 13.09
N GLU A 387 -18.06 -15.72 13.54
CA GLU A 387 -18.39 -15.59 14.97
C GLU A 387 -18.25 -16.91 15.73
N LYS A 388 -18.55 -18.05 15.09
CA LYS A 388 -18.48 -19.39 15.70
C LYS A 388 -17.10 -20.03 15.62
N GLU A 389 -16.19 -19.48 14.84
CA GLU A 389 -14.89 -20.11 14.54
C GLU A 389 -13.72 -19.43 15.26
N ILE A 390 -13.88 -18.18 15.67
CA ILE A 390 -12.84 -17.41 16.31
C ILE A 390 -13.17 -17.07 17.75
N ILE A 391 -12.12 -16.82 18.52
CA ILE A 391 -12.18 -16.38 19.92
C ILE A 391 -11.86 -14.89 19.94
N VAL A 392 -12.75 -14.09 20.54
CA VAL A 392 -12.56 -12.67 20.73
C VAL A 392 -12.21 -12.39 22.19
N ILE A 393 -11.00 -11.84 22.41
CA ILE A 393 -10.59 -11.30 23.69
C ILE A 393 -10.93 -9.80 23.68
N GLY A 394 -11.83 -9.37 24.58
CA GLY A 394 -12.10 -7.97 24.83
C GLY A 394 -11.44 -7.49 26.12
N LYS A 395 -11.11 -6.20 26.18
CA LYS A 395 -10.56 -5.56 27.39
C LYS A 395 -11.26 -4.23 27.67
N ALA A 396 -11.49 -3.95 28.95
CA ALA A 396 -12.02 -2.65 29.41
C ALA A 396 -11.41 -2.29 30.77
N ALA A 397 -11.93 -1.23 31.40
CA ALA A 397 -11.43 -0.68 32.65
C ALA A 397 -9.94 -0.26 32.54
N HIS A 398 -9.65 0.62 31.59
CA HIS A 398 -8.35 1.29 31.44
C HIS A 398 -8.34 2.65 32.15
N THR A 399 -7.20 3.05 32.69
CA THR A 399 -7.00 4.38 33.26
C THR A 399 -7.47 5.51 32.30
N PRO A 400 -8.24 6.51 32.76
CA PRO A 400 -8.61 6.80 34.15
C PRO A 400 -9.87 6.08 34.66
N GLN A 401 -10.53 5.27 33.88
CA GLN A 401 -11.79 4.58 34.20
C GLN A 401 -11.55 3.13 34.68
N CYS A 402 -10.54 2.91 35.50
CA CYS A 402 -10.19 1.59 36.04
C CYS A 402 -10.93 1.32 37.36
N GLU A 403 -12.26 1.19 37.26
CA GLU A 403 -13.16 0.91 38.40
C GLU A 403 -14.31 -0.01 37.96
N PRO A 404 -14.88 -0.83 38.87
CA PRO A 404 -15.92 -1.80 38.55
C PRO A 404 -17.13 -1.24 37.80
N GLN A 405 -17.55 -0.03 38.15
CA GLN A 405 -18.74 0.65 37.54
C GLN A 405 -18.61 0.92 36.05
N PHE A 406 -17.37 1.01 35.51
CA PHE A 406 -17.13 1.25 34.08
C PHE A 406 -17.06 -0.01 33.26
N ILE A 407 -16.93 -1.21 33.85
CA ILE A 407 -16.71 -2.46 33.12
C ILE A 407 -17.93 -2.77 32.24
N ARG A 408 -19.12 -2.88 32.85
CA ARG A 408 -20.32 -3.28 32.12
C ARG A 408 -20.71 -2.31 30.98
N PRO A 409 -20.73 -0.97 31.17
CA PRO A 409 -21.01 -0.03 30.07
C PRO A 409 -20.01 -0.17 28.92
N GLN A 410 -18.71 -0.32 29.22
CA GLN A 410 -17.68 -0.46 28.19
C GLN A 410 -17.77 -1.79 27.44
N ILE A 411 -18.12 -2.89 28.13
CA ILE A 411 -18.39 -4.18 27.46
C ILE A 411 -19.58 -4.06 26.50
N LEU A 412 -20.69 -3.46 26.93
CA LEU A 412 -21.86 -3.30 26.08
C LEU A 412 -21.57 -2.46 24.82
N GLU A 413 -20.79 -1.38 24.97
CA GLU A 413 -20.37 -0.56 23.84
C GLU A 413 -19.39 -1.30 22.92
N SER A 414 -18.44 -2.09 23.46
CA SER A 414 -17.56 -2.96 22.67
C SER A 414 -18.36 -4.03 21.90
N LEU A 415 -19.34 -4.66 22.52
CA LEU A 415 -20.21 -5.64 21.85
C LEU A 415 -21.03 -5.01 20.71
N GLU A 416 -21.51 -3.78 20.90
CA GLU A 416 -22.19 -3.02 19.84
C GLU A 416 -21.24 -2.73 18.66
N ARG A 417 -20.02 -2.27 18.93
CA ARG A 417 -18.98 -2.02 17.92
C ARG A 417 -18.56 -3.29 17.18
N LEU A 418 -18.38 -4.40 17.92
CA LEU A 418 -18.04 -5.72 17.40
C LEU A 418 -19.21 -6.40 16.68
N GLN A 419 -20.46 -5.96 16.92
CA GLN A 419 -21.67 -6.57 16.38
C GLN A 419 -21.79 -8.07 16.71
N ILE A 420 -21.28 -8.49 17.88
CA ILE A 420 -21.39 -9.86 18.42
C ILE A 420 -22.18 -9.84 19.73
N LYS A 421 -22.67 -11.01 20.14
CA LYS A 421 -23.55 -11.10 21.33
C LYS A 421 -22.80 -11.17 22.63
N LYS A 422 -21.58 -11.73 22.63
CA LYS A 422 -20.73 -11.91 23.80
C LYS A 422 -19.27 -11.96 23.43
N LEU A 423 -18.41 -11.70 24.40
CA LEU A 423 -16.96 -11.95 24.31
C LEU A 423 -16.66 -13.37 24.82
N ASP A 424 -15.76 -14.07 24.12
CA ASP A 424 -15.29 -15.37 24.57
C ASP A 424 -14.39 -15.24 25.82
N ILE A 425 -13.55 -14.21 25.83
CA ILE A 425 -12.67 -13.90 26.96
C ILE A 425 -12.74 -12.39 27.21
N PHE A 426 -12.91 -12.02 28.47
CA PHE A 426 -12.80 -10.63 28.89
C PHE A 426 -11.66 -10.45 29.89
N CYS A 427 -10.80 -9.46 29.66
CA CYS A 427 -9.71 -9.11 30.56
C CYS A 427 -9.87 -7.69 31.13
N LEU A 428 -9.66 -7.55 32.43
CA LEU A 428 -9.40 -6.23 33.02
C LEU A 428 -8.11 -5.66 32.41
N HIS A 429 -8.16 -4.44 31.89
CA HIS A 429 -7.06 -3.89 31.07
C HIS A 429 -5.92 -3.32 31.89
N ARG A 430 -6.22 -2.79 33.08
CA ARG A 430 -5.24 -2.25 34.05
C ARG A 430 -5.64 -2.62 35.45
N ASP A 431 -4.65 -2.67 36.34
CA ASP A 431 -4.85 -2.77 37.76
C ASP A 431 -5.19 -1.41 38.37
N ASN A 432 -5.96 -1.41 39.46
CA ASN A 432 -6.18 -0.29 40.35
C ASN A 432 -6.10 -0.76 41.80
N SER A 433 -4.92 -0.62 42.38
CA SER A 433 -4.64 -1.08 43.75
C SER A 433 -5.43 -0.32 44.84
N GLU A 434 -6.11 0.76 44.53
CA GLU A 434 -6.97 1.51 45.46
C GLU A 434 -8.36 0.89 45.60
N VAL A 435 -8.75 0.00 44.68
CA VAL A 435 -10.05 -0.68 44.68
C VAL A 435 -9.87 -2.14 45.04
N PRO A 436 -10.62 -2.66 46.03
CA PRO A 436 -10.54 -4.07 46.41
C PRO A 436 -10.81 -5.02 45.22
N VAL A 437 -9.97 -6.03 45.01
CA VAL A 437 -10.11 -7.01 43.92
C VAL A 437 -11.48 -7.68 43.95
N ALA A 438 -12.06 -7.89 45.13
CA ALA A 438 -13.38 -8.51 45.28
C ALA A 438 -14.47 -7.73 44.54
N GLU A 439 -14.41 -6.38 44.53
CA GLU A 439 -15.41 -5.57 43.82
C GLU A 439 -15.33 -5.74 42.27
N PHE A 440 -14.13 -5.92 41.70
CA PHE A 440 -13.96 -6.29 40.32
C PHE A 440 -14.51 -7.67 40.02
N ILE A 441 -14.25 -8.66 40.89
CA ILE A 441 -14.74 -10.02 40.71
C ILE A 441 -16.25 -10.10 40.83
N ASP A 442 -16.87 -9.39 41.77
CA ASP A 442 -18.33 -9.32 41.89
C ASP A 442 -18.97 -8.77 40.61
N ALA A 443 -18.48 -7.63 40.10
CA ALA A 443 -18.95 -7.03 38.84
C ALA A 443 -18.79 -7.98 37.67
N LEU A 444 -17.64 -8.65 37.54
CA LEU A 444 -17.38 -9.60 36.45
C LEU A 444 -18.24 -10.87 36.56
N THR A 445 -18.55 -11.30 37.77
CA THR A 445 -19.43 -12.47 38.01
C THR A 445 -20.84 -12.16 37.53
N GLU A 446 -21.40 -11.00 37.88
CA GLU A 446 -22.70 -10.57 37.41
C GLU A 446 -22.74 -10.50 35.86
N ILE A 447 -21.75 -9.88 35.22
CA ILE A 447 -21.65 -9.78 33.77
C ILE A 447 -21.56 -11.14 33.08
N LYS A 448 -20.86 -12.10 33.70
CA LYS A 448 -20.79 -13.49 33.23
C LYS A 448 -22.13 -14.21 33.37
N GLU A 449 -22.84 -14.01 34.49
CA GLU A 449 -24.19 -14.56 34.69
C GLU A 449 -25.22 -13.99 33.70
N GLU A 450 -25.03 -12.73 33.26
CA GLU A 450 -25.82 -12.12 32.17
C GLU A 450 -25.50 -12.77 30.81
N GLY A 451 -24.42 -13.55 30.67
CA GLY A 451 -23.99 -14.21 29.44
C GLY A 451 -23.28 -13.28 28.44
N LEU A 452 -22.73 -12.15 28.89
CA LEU A 452 -21.99 -11.20 28.06
C LEU A 452 -20.53 -11.61 27.88
N ILE A 453 -19.96 -12.45 28.75
CA ILE A 453 -18.60 -12.98 28.72
C ILE A 453 -18.57 -14.44 29.13
N ASP A 454 -17.67 -15.26 28.54
CA ASP A 454 -17.52 -16.67 28.94
C ASP A 454 -16.38 -16.86 29.95
N LEU A 455 -15.21 -16.30 29.68
CA LEU A 455 -14.03 -16.41 30.56
C LEU A 455 -13.56 -15.03 31.05
N ILE A 456 -13.00 -15.02 32.25
CA ILE A 456 -12.45 -13.84 32.90
C ILE A 456 -10.92 -13.94 32.93
N GLY A 457 -10.25 -12.81 32.62
CA GLY A 457 -8.81 -12.67 32.71
C GLY A 457 -8.39 -11.30 33.21
N ALA A 458 -7.10 -11.10 33.33
CA ALA A 458 -6.49 -9.82 33.69
C ALA A 458 -5.26 -9.55 32.82
N SER A 459 -5.01 -8.27 32.53
CA SER A 459 -3.87 -7.78 31.78
C SER A 459 -3.19 -6.68 32.59
N ASN A 460 -1.86 -6.74 32.73
CA ASN A 460 -1.07 -5.77 33.50
C ASN A 460 -1.48 -5.66 34.98
N TRP A 461 -1.81 -6.78 35.61
CA TRP A 461 -2.07 -6.90 37.03
C TRP A 461 -0.84 -7.50 37.71
N GLU A 462 -0.51 -7.02 38.91
CA GLU A 462 0.48 -7.62 39.78
C GLU A 462 -0.17 -8.73 40.62
N LEU A 463 0.59 -9.81 40.91
CA LEU A 463 0.13 -10.96 41.71
C LEU A 463 0.27 -10.68 43.20
#